data_bc0fe1bc26b243240e2180c3f96b3c43
#
_entry.id   bc0fe1bc26b243240e2180c3f96b3c43
#
_cell.length_a   1.000
_cell.length_b   1.000
_cell.length_c   1.000
_cell.angle_alpha   90.00
_cell.angle_beta   90.00
_cell.angle_gamma   90.00
#
_symmetry.space_group_name_H-M   'P 1'
#
loop_
_entity.id
_entity.type
_entity.pdbx_description
1 polymer ?
#
loop_
_entity_poly.entity_id
_entity_poly.type
_entity_poly.pdbx_seq_one_letter_code
_entity_poly.pdbx_strand_id
1 'polypeptide(L)'
;MTVIQVDGKEYEVESGANLLEALLSAGLDVPYFCWHPAMGSVGACRQCAVVQYANEEDTQGRIIMSCMTPVTDNARFSVATESATGFRESVIENLMLNHPHDCPVCEEGGECHLQDMTVMVGHHDRRYTGKKRTHKNQYLGPLIGHEMNRCITCYRCVRFYQDYAGGSDLSAFSSRDKVYFGRAEDGVLENEFAGNLVDVCPTGVFTDKTLAKHYTRKWDLQSAPTICVGCAQGCNTYTSERYGEVRRVNNRFQKDVNGYFLCDRGRFGAGFVNSSKRIKQAGILGEDGLYQAVSLVDAIARVRDMIAASQHVIGIGSARASLESNQALKSLVGEDNYCNGMVDIEREMHSVIVDVLKSDIATPGMREVEDYDAILVLGEDITNHAPRLALSVRQATRNRASEMAAETRLALWQDAAVRELAQNSLSPLMIATPTEDRLDDVATLSTRLSPADIARLGFAIADRLRGNPQSDSDALKATVDAVTQMLTDAKKPLIISGTSTSNPDILRSAANVAAALKESNKDTGVCLCASECNSIGVALLDNQNSLPALLASSPDTVIVLENDLISATTTVLQQQLASIKNLVVIDHL
;
A
#
# COMPACT_ATOMS: atom_id res chain seq x y z
N MET A 1 4.50 30.03 -7.82
CA MET A 1 5.81 30.11 -7.14
C MET A 1 5.84 31.37 -6.31
N THR A 2 6.53 31.35 -5.19
CA THR A 2 6.67 32.44 -4.21
C THR A 2 8.15 32.58 -3.90
N VAL A 3 8.66 33.79 -3.75
CA VAL A 3 10.06 34.04 -3.41
C VAL A 3 10.18 34.31 -1.92
N ILE A 4 11.09 33.59 -1.24
CA ILE A 4 11.43 33.82 0.16
C ILE A 4 12.93 34.09 0.29
N GLN A 5 13.31 34.81 1.34
CA GLN A 5 14.72 35.04 1.68
C GLN A 5 15.11 34.21 2.90
N VAL A 6 16.17 33.42 2.79
CA VAL A 6 16.69 32.60 3.88
C VAL A 6 18.20 32.85 4.03
N ASP A 7 18.63 33.31 5.19
CA ASP A 7 20.03 33.65 5.49
C ASP A 7 20.68 34.53 4.40
N GLY A 8 19.90 35.54 3.91
CA GLY A 8 20.35 36.51 2.93
C GLY A 8 20.35 36.02 1.47
N LYS A 9 19.83 34.81 1.19
CA LYS A 9 19.67 34.28 -0.18
C LYS A 9 18.20 34.13 -0.54
N GLU A 10 17.88 34.33 -1.80
CA GLU A 10 16.54 34.15 -2.35
C GLU A 10 16.32 32.71 -2.81
N TYR A 11 15.13 32.19 -2.55
CA TYR A 11 14.69 30.87 -2.96
C TYR A 11 13.28 30.97 -3.54
N GLU A 12 13.10 30.37 -4.70
CA GLU A 12 11.81 30.23 -5.33
C GLU A 12 11.17 28.92 -4.85
N VAL A 13 10.00 28.99 -4.21
CA VAL A 13 9.33 27.86 -3.57
C VAL A 13 7.87 27.76 -3.97
N GLU A 14 7.24 26.62 -3.72
CA GLU A 14 5.83 26.40 -4.04
C GLU A 14 4.92 27.24 -3.15
N SER A 15 3.96 27.94 -3.77
CA SER A 15 2.96 28.74 -3.06
C SER A 15 1.97 27.80 -2.33
N GLY A 16 1.61 28.15 -1.09
CA GLY A 16 0.63 27.38 -0.31
C GLY A 16 1.22 26.25 0.54
N ALA A 17 2.48 25.87 0.34
CA ALA A 17 3.18 24.95 1.23
C ALA A 17 3.42 25.55 2.62
N ASN A 18 3.69 24.71 3.62
CA ASN A 18 4.27 25.19 4.87
C ASN A 18 5.76 25.48 4.69
N LEU A 19 6.29 26.39 5.52
CA LEU A 19 7.67 26.84 5.39
C LEU A 19 8.70 25.70 5.52
N LEU A 20 8.45 24.69 6.40
CA LEU A 20 9.37 23.54 6.54
C LEU A 20 9.49 22.76 5.24
N GLU A 21 8.37 22.44 4.61
CA GLU A 21 8.33 21.72 3.34
C GLU A 21 9.03 22.51 2.23
N ALA A 22 8.78 23.82 2.17
CA ALA A 22 9.43 24.72 1.25
C ALA A 22 10.95 24.76 1.44
N LEU A 23 11.43 24.87 2.69
CA LEU A 23 12.86 24.87 3.00
C LEU A 23 13.53 23.54 2.61
N LEU A 24 12.92 22.39 2.96
CA LEU A 24 13.43 21.07 2.59
C LEU A 24 13.47 20.85 1.08
N SER A 25 12.44 21.31 0.36
CA SER A 25 12.38 21.24 -1.12
C SER A 25 13.45 22.12 -1.79
N ALA A 26 13.83 23.22 -1.14
CA ALA A 26 14.92 24.09 -1.58
C ALA A 26 16.32 23.56 -1.21
N GLY A 27 16.41 22.37 -0.61
CA GLY A 27 17.66 21.73 -0.20
C GLY A 27 18.27 22.32 1.08
N LEU A 28 17.46 23.01 1.89
CA LEU A 28 17.87 23.56 3.17
C LEU A 28 17.54 22.59 4.30
N ASP A 29 18.56 22.18 5.05
CA ASP A 29 18.39 21.25 6.17
C ASP A 29 17.82 21.96 7.40
N VAL A 30 16.61 21.59 7.78
CA VAL A 30 15.96 22.00 9.02
C VAL A 30 15.54 20.77 9.80
N PRO A 31 15.97 20.58 11.05
CA PRO A 31 15.61 19.40 11.82
C PRO A 31 14.14 19.41 12.21
N TYR A 32 13.51 18.22 12.22
CA TYR A 32 12.08 18.06 12.55
C TYR A 32 11.77 16.64 13.05
N PHE A 33 10.58 16.45 13.70
CA PHE A 33 10.08 15.12 14.06
C PHE A 33 8.61 14.93 13.74
N CYS A 34 7.72 15.85 14.14
CA CYS A 34 6.28 15.62 14.08
C CYS A 34 5.65 15.83 12.71
N TRP A 35 6.30 16.56 11.82
CA TRP A 35 5.87 16.73 10.43
C TRP A 35 6.13 15.47 9.60
N HIS A 36 5.23 15.19 8.65
CA HIS A 36 5.41 14.13 7.67
C HIS A 36 4.71 14.55 6.36
N PRO A 37 5.31 14.35 5.18
CA PRO A 37 4.74 14.84 3.92
C PRO A 37 3.33 14.31 3.63
N ALA A 38 3.01 13.08 4.01
CA ALA A 38 1.67 12.51 3.81
C ALA A 38 0.65 12.89 4.89
N MET A 39 1.07 13.41 6.05
CA MET A 39 0.20 13.66 7.20
C MET A 39 0.19 15.13 7.65
N GLY A 40 1.00 15.99 7.01
CA GLY A 40 1.09 17.40 7.38
C GLY A 40 1.69 17.66 8.75
N SER A 41 1.29 18.76 9.39
CA SER A 41 1.88 19.32 10.59
C SER A 41 0.96 19.23 11.82
N VAL A 42 1.57 19.13 13.01
CA VAL A 42 0.87 19.20 14.30
C VAL A 42 1.56 20.16 15.29
N GLY A 43 2.80 20.59 15.01
CA GLY A 43 3.55 21.55 15.84
C GLY A 43 4.00 21.03 17.21
N ALA A 44 3.98 19.71 17.45
CA ALA A 44 4.21 19.12 18.77
C ALA A 44 5.68 19.13 19.20
N CYS A 45 6.63 18.82 18.28
CA CYS A 45 8.03 18.60 18.62
C CYS A 45 8.87 19.88 18.76
N ARG A 46 8.47 20.96 18.09
CA ARG A 46 9.15 22.26 18.04
C ARG A 46 10.59 22.25 17.52
N GLN A 47 11.05 21.15 16.94
CA GLN A 47 12.41 21.01 16.45
C GLN A 47 12.68 21.83 15.17
N CYS A 48 11.65 22.18 14.41
CA CYS A 48 11.76 22.95 13.19
C CYS A 48 11.78 24.48 13.40
N ALA A 49 12.33 24.92 14.53
CA ALA A 49 12.45 26.34 14.86
C ALA A 49 13.37 27.10 13.90
N VAL A 50 12.89 28.22 13.39
CA VAL A 50 13.64 29.20 12.59
C VAL A 50 13.31 30.61 13.07
N VAL A 51 14.10 31.60 12.69
CA VAL A 51 13.78 33.02 12.96
C VAL A 51 13.09 33.62 11.75
N GLN A 52 11.98 34.33 11.98
CA GLN A 52 11.29 35.17 11.02
C GLN A 52 11.52 36.64 11.33
N TYR A 53 11.84 37.42 10.32
CA TYR A 53 11.98 38.88 10.41
C TYR A 53 10.75 39.58 9.85
N ALA A 54 10.34 40.69 10.52
CA ALA A 54 9.16 41.45 10.11
C ALA A 54 9.42 42.28 8.84
N ASN A 55 10.63 42.84 8.72
CA ASN A 55 11.08 43.67 7.61
C ASN A 55 12.62 43.73 7.54
N GLU A 56 13.17 44.59 6.68
CA GLU A 56 14.64 44.73 6.51
C GLU A 56 15.35 45.37 7.71
N GLU A 57 14.63 46.17 8.50
CA GLU A 57 15.18 46.87 9.66
C GLU A 57 15.13 45.98 10.91
N ASP A 58 14.35 44.89 10.88
CA ASP A 58 14.25 43.94 11.99
C ASP A 58 15.50 43.08 12.08
N THR A 59 16.33 43.35 13.08
CA THR A 59 17.58 42.61 13.34
C THR A 59 17.41 41.51 14.40
N GLN A 60 16.32 41.50 15.16
CA GLN A 60 16.07 40.51 16.22
C GLN A 60 15.25 39.32 15.72
N GLY A 61 14.19 39.60 14.95
CA GLY A 61 13.24 38.60 14.52
C GLY A 61 12.52 37.90 15.67
N ARG A 62 11.76 36.89 15.33
CA ARG A 62 11.09 36.00 16.32
C ARG A 62 11.26 34.54 15.94
N ILE A 63 11.42 33.68 16.94
CA ILE A 63 11.43 32.23 16.73
C ILE A 63 10.01 31.76 16.38
N ILE A 64 9.90 31.06 15.27
CA ILE A 64 8.68 30.40 14.79
C ILE A 64 8.93 28.93 14.46
N MET A 65 7.86 28.16 14.39
CA MET A 65 7.91 26.76 13.95
C MET A 65 7.63 26.68 12.45
N SER A 66 8.63 26.37 11.65
CA SER A 66 8.50 26.38 10.19
C SER A 66 7.40 25.44 9.68
N CYS A 67 7.18 24.29 10.32
CA CYS A 67 6.09 23.37 9.94
C CYS A 67 4.67 23.94 10.20
N MET A 68 4.53 25.02 10.96
CA MET A 68 3.26 25.67 11.29
C MET A 68 3.13 27.08 10.69
N THR A 69 4.06 27.46 9.83
CA THR A 69 4.11 28.79 9.23
C THR A 69 3.86 28.71 7.74
N PRO A 70 2.89 29.48 7.18
CA PRO A 70 2.68 29.55 5.75
C PRO A 70 3.85 30.26 5.05
N VAL A 71 4.11 29.88 3.81
CA VAL A 71 5.00 30.63 2.93
C VAL A 71 4.28 31.89 2.42
N THR A 72 4.91 33.04 2.59
CA THR A 72 4.42 34.32 2.07
C THR A 72 5.50 34.99 1.23
N ASP A 73 5.09 35.73 0.19
CA ASP A 73 6.02 36.35 -0.73
C ASP A 73 6.90 37.40 -0.05
N ASN A 74 8.19 37.41 -0.42
CA ASN A 74 9.22 38.26 0.16
C ASN A 74 9.43 38.11 1.68
N ALA A 75 8.91 37.02 2.29
CA ALA A 75 9.16 36.74 3.72
C ALA A 75 10.63 36.39 3.97
N ARG A 76 11.15 36.88 5.11
CA ARG A 76 12.56 36.75 5.48
C ARG A 76 12.71 35.83 6.67
N PHE A 77 13.60 34.86 6.51
CA PHE A 77 13.87 33.84 7.52
C PHE A 77 15.37 33.62 7.75
N SER A 78 15.70 33.08 8.90
CA SER A 78 17.04 32.54 9.14
C SER A 78 16.94 31.17 9.81
N VAL A 79 17.70 30.23 9.28
CA VAL A 79 17.89 28.89 9.86
C VAL A 79 19.18 28.79 10.66
N ALA A 80 20.12 29.70 10.47
CA ALA A 80 21.48 29.63 11.00
C ALA A 80 21.75 30.56 12.20
N THR A 81 20.78 31.42 12.61
CA THR A 81 20.99 32.31 13.77
C THR A 81 21.23 31.53 15.05
N GLU A 82 22.05 32.09 15.94
CA GLU A 82 22.34 31.51 17.27
C GLU A 82 21.07 31.24 18.08
N SER A 83 20.07 32.14 17.98
CA SER A 83 18.77 31.96 18.66
C SER A 83 17.99 30.75 18.13
N ALA A 84 17.99 30.48 16.81
CA ALA A 84 17.33 29.32 16.23
C ALA A 84 18.09 28.03 16.54
N THR A 85 19.41 28.01 16.37
CA THR A 85 20.25 26.84 16.63
C THR A 85 20.25 26.46 18.12
N GLY A 86 20.43 27.42 19.02
CA GLY A 86 20.37 27.19 20.47
C GLY A 86 18.99 26.72 20.96
N PHE A 87 17.89 27.22 20.32
CA PHE A 87 16.56 26.70 20.63
C PHE A 87 16.42 25.23 20.24
N ARG A 88 16.86 24.84 19.04
CA ARG A 88 16.82 23.45 18.54
C ARG A 88 17.68 22.51 19.39
N GLU A 89 18.88 22.94 19.81
CA GLU A 89 19.72 22.22 20.75
C GLU A 89 19.03 21.99 22.10
N SER A 90 18.37 23.02 22.66
CA SER A 90 17.60 22.93 23.90
C SER A 90 16.42 21.93 23.77
N VAL A 91 15.78 21.83 22.60
CA VAL A 91 14.73 20.85 22.35
C VAL A 91 15.30 19.42 22.41
N ILE A 92 16.44 19.15 21.76
CA ILE A 92 17.09 17.84 21.82
C ILE A 92 17.49 17.51 23.26
N GLU A 93 18.07 18.45 23.99
CA GLU A 93 18.42 18.24 25.42
C GLU A 93 17.21 17.84 26.23
N ASN A 94 16.06 18.53 26.05
CA ASN A 94 14.81 18.20 26.73
C ASN A 94 14.30 16.78 26.35
N LEU A 95 14.41 16.36 25.09
CA LEU A 95 14.06 15.01 24.69
C LEU A 95 14.96 13.97 25.38
N MET A 96 16.26 14.25 25.52
CA MET A 96 17.23 13.36 26.16
C MET A 96 17.06 13.24 27.68
N LEU A 97 16.25 14.09 28.34
CA LEU A 97 15.92 13.93 29.76
C LEU A 97 15.36 12.55 30.07
N ASN A 98 14.49 12.03 29.23
CA ASN A 98 13.82 10.74 29.43
C ASN A 98 14.21 9.67 28.41
N HIS A 99 14.62 10.03 27.21
CA HIS A 99 15.01 9.06 26.18
C HIS A 99 16.16 8.15 26.68
N PRO A 100 16.06 6.81 26.60
CA PRO A 100 17.12 5.92 27.05
C PRO A 100 18.31 5.98 26.07
N HIS A 101 19.52 5.74 26.59
CA HIS A 101 20.75 5.65 25.77
C HIS A 101 21.06 4.18 25.45
N ASP A 102 20.07 3.48 24.92
CA ASP A 102 20.12 2.05 24.59
C ASP A 102 20.31 1.76 23.09
N CYS A 103 20.82 2.73 22.33
CA CYS A 103 21.05 2.62 20.90
C CYS A 103 21.81 1.33 20.48
N PRO A 104 22.78 0.81 21.24
CA PRO A 104 23.45 -0.45 20.90
C PRO A 104 22.52 -1.66 20.85
N VAL A 105 21.40 -1.65 21.59
CA VAL A 105 20.41 -2.74 21.63
C VAL A 105 19.06 -2.33 21.04
N CYS A 106 18.90 -1.08 20.62
CA CYS A 106 17.69 -0.59 19.96
C CYS A 106 17.73 -1.02 18.48
N GLU A 107 16.67 -1.63 17.99
CA GLU A 107 16.55 -2.11 16.60
C GLU A 107 16.63 -0.95 15.59
N GLU A 108 16.21 0.25 15.98
CA GLU A 108 16.28 1.46 15.16
C GLU A 108 17.69 2.06 15.07
N GLY A 109 18.63 1.58 15.87
CA GLY A 109 20.01 2.11 15.91
C GLY A 109 20.71 2.03 14.54
N GLY A 110 21.11 3.20 14.01
CA GLY A 110 21.73 3.34 12.68
C GLY A 110 20.81 3.81 11.57
N GLU A 111 19.50 3.92 11.82
CA GLU A 111 18.51 4.53 10.92
C GLU A 111 17.49 5.41 11.68
N CYS A 112 17.86 5.78 12.91
CA CYS A 112 17.02 6.53 13.82
C CYS A 112 17.03 8.03 13.51
N HIS A 113 15.87 8.57 13.18
CA HIS A 113 15.73 10.00 12.89
C HIS A 113 16.15 10.89 14.07
N LEU A 114 15.94 10.42 15.33
CA LEU A 114 16.42 11.14 16.51
C LEU A 114 17.94 11.20 16.58
N GLN A 115 18.67 10.13 16.20
CA GLN A 115 20.13 10.16 16.13
C GLN A 115 20.60 11.20 15.11
N ASP A 116 20.00 11.21 13.91
CA ASP A 116 20.37 12.15 12.84
C ASP A 116 20.14 13.61 13.27
N MET A 117 18.99 13.90 13.87
CA MET A 117 18.67 15.25 14.34
C MET A 117 19.53 15.68 15.54
N THR A 118 19.96 14.75 16.38
CA THR A 118 20.90 15.03 17.48
C THR A 118 22.26 15.45 16.95
N VAL A 119 22.76 14.74 15.93
CA VAL A 119 24.03 15.11 15.25
C VAL A 119 23.89 16.45 14.53
N MET A 120 22.77 16.66 13.81
CA MET A 120 22.53 17.89 13.04
C MET A 120 22.55 19.15 13.94
N VAL A 121 22.03 19.09 15.16
CA VAL A 121 22.02 20.24 16.09
C VAL A 121 23.28 20.35 16.93
N GLY A 122 24.22 19.41 16.84
CA GLY A 122 25.50 19.43 17.57
C GLY A 122 25.39 19.16 19.08
N HIS A 123 24.31 18.50 19.54
CA HIS A 123 24.13 18.16 20.95
C HIS A 123 25.00 16.95 21.34
N HIS A 124 25.92 17.14 22.31
CA HIS A 124 26.82 16.06 22.75
C HIS A 124 26.70 15.75 24.24
N ASP A 125 26.32 16.72 25.08
CA ASP A 125 26.37 16.61 26.52
C ASP A 125 25.00 16.55 27.16
N ARG A 126 24.84 15.64 28.11
CA ARG A 126 23.66 15.57 28.95
C ARG A 126 23.97 16.21 30.31
N ARG A 127 23.39 17.38 30.60
CA ARG A 127 23.56 18.08 31.88
C ARG A 127 22.66 17.53 32.98
N TYR A 128 21.58 16.84 32.65
CA TYR A 128 20.65 16.25 33.59
C TYR A 128 21.13 14.89 34.10
N THR A 129 21.13 14.70 35.43
CA THR A 129 21.60 13.51 36.15
C THR A 129 20.48 12.77 36.91
N GLY A 130 19.24 13.27 36.87
CA GLY A 130 18.09 12.67 37.54
C GLY A 130 17.66 11.34 36.94
N LYS A 131 16.73 10.66 37.65
CA LYS A 131 16.14 9.41 37.14
C LYS A 131 15.27 9.67 35.94
N LYS A 132 15.42 8.85 34.93
CA LYS A 132 14.54 8.84 33.76
C LYS A 132 13.18 8.24 34.12
N ARG A 133 12.13 8.76 33.49
CA ARG A 133 10.80 8.16 33.55
C ARG A 133 10.80 6.83 32.84
N THR A 134 10.04 5.86 33.32
CA THR A 134 9.86 4.56 32.71
C THR A 134 8.40 4.27 32.46
N HIS A 135 8.12 3.63 31.35
CA HIS A 135 6.81 3.14 30.95
C HIS A 135 6.83 1.61 30.86
N LYS A 136 5.66 1.00 31.03
CA LYS A 136 5.47 -0.42 30.77
C LYS A 136 5.20 -0.60 29.26
N ASN A 137 5.85 -1.59 28.66
CA ASN A 137 5.60 -1.96 27.28
C ASN A 137 4.36 -2.83 27.16
N GLN A 138 3.76 -2.86 25.97
CA GLN A 138 2.61 -3.71 25.65
C GLN A 138 2.97 -4.77 24.61
N TYR A 139 2.19 -5.84 24.59
CA TYR A 139 2.14 -6.76 23.46
C TYR A 139 1.25 -6.16 22.37
N LEU A 140 1.81 -5.92 21.17
CA LEU A 140 1.11 -5.36 20.01
C LEU A 140 1.03 -6.35 18.83
N GLY A 141 1.14 -7.63 19.11
CA GLY A 141 1.11 -8.68 18.10
C GLY A 141 2.49 -9.28 17.79
N PRO A 142 2.55 -10.21 16.82
CA PRO A 142 3.77 -10.96 16.51
C PRO A 142 4.77 -10.17 15.65
N LEU A 143 4.34 -9.10 14.99
CA LEU A 143 5.11 -8.39 13.97
C LEU A 143 5.77 -7.11 14.49
N ILE A 144 5.13 -6.40 15.41
CA ILE A 144 5.55 -5.07 15.85
C ILE A 144 6.02 -5.10 17.31
N GLY A 145 7.24 -4.64 17.55
CA GLY A 145 7.81 -4.40 18.86
C GLY A 145 7.29 -3.11 19.46
N HIS A 146 7.33 -2.99 20.80
CA HIS A 146 6.92 -1.80 21.52
C HIS A 146 7.86 -1.50 22.68
N GLU A 147 8.54 -0.34 22.64
CA GLU A 147 9.41 0.15 23.69
C GLU A 147 9.08 1.61 24.00
N MET A 148 8.06 1.83 24.82
CA MET A 148 7.49 3.15 25.07
C MET A 148 8.48 4.15 25.68
N ASN A 149 9.53 3.67 26.37
CA ASN A 149 10.57 4.53 26.94
C ASN A 149 11.33 5.37 25.91
N ARG A 150 11.32 4.94 24.63
CA ARG A 150 11.99 5.62 23.52
C ARG A 150 11.14 6.73 22.90
N CYS A 151 9.93 6.97 23.42
CA CYS A 151 9.00 7.93 22.86
C CYS A 151 9.41 9.37 23.10
N ILE A 152 9.33 10.20 22.05
CA ILE A 152 9.55 11.66 22.06
C ILE A 152 8.24 12.46 21.92
N THR A 153 7.10 11.80 22.04
CA THR A 153 5.76 12.42 22.02
C THR A 153 5.49 13.26 20.76
N CYS A 154 5.87 12.74 19.59
CA CYS A 154 5.70 13.44 18.31
C CYS A 154 4.33 13.24 17.67
N TYR A 155 3.51 12.30 18.13
CA TYR A 155 2.16 11.96 17.64
C TYR A 155 2.10 11.39 16.21
N ARG A 156 3.20 11.12 15.53
CA ARG A 156 3.18 10.57 14.16
C ARG A 156 2.47 9.21 14.09
N CYS A 157 2.66 8.36 15.09
CA CYS A 157 2.08 7.01 15.14
C CYS A 157 0.54 7.03 15.13
N VAL A 158 -0.10 7.77 16.02
CA VAL A 158 -1.57 7.83 16.09
C VAL A 158 -2.16 8.60 14.91
N ARG A 159 -1.52 9.65 14.45
CA ARG A 159 -1.95 10.38 13.25
C ARG A 159 -1.90 9.50 12.00
N PHE A 160 -0.87 8.69 11.85
CA PHE A 160 -0.81 7.69 10.80
C PHE A 160 -1.90 6.64 11.00
N TYR A 161 -1.89 5.98 12.14
CA TYR A 161 -2.70 4.80 12.39
C TYR A 161 -4.20 5.08 12.38
N GLN A 162 -4.64 6.12 13.10
CA GLN A 162 -6.04 6.51 13.19
C GLN A 162 -6.48 7.37 12.01
N ASP A 163 -5.80 8.52 11.83
CA ASP A 163 -6.28 9.56 10.93
C ASP A 163 -6.02 9.22 9.46
N TYR A 164 -4.92 8.56 9.14
CA TYR A 164 -4.56 8.25 7.76
C TYR A 164 -5.00 6.84 7.34
N ALA A 165 -4.68 5.81 8.14
CA ALA A 165 -4.93 4.42 7.83
C ALA A 165 -6.28 3.88 8.33
N GLY A 166 -6.98 4.59 9.25
CA GLY A 166 -8.30 4.21 9.75
C GLY A 166 -8.29 3.10 10.80
N GLY A 167 -7.16 2.86 11.46
CA GLY A 167 -7.09 1.93 12.59
C GLY A 167 -7.71 2.52 13.85
N SER A 168 -8.43 1.73 14.63
CA SER A 168 -9.13 2.19 15.84
C SER A 168 -8.52 1.70 17.15
N ASP A 169 -7.57 0.77 17.09
CA ASP A 169 -7.07 0.03 18.24
C ASP A 169 -5.68 0.48 18.77
N LEU A 170 -5.15 1.61 18.27
CA LEU A 170 -3.98 2.30 18.79
C LEU A 170 -4.35 3.76 19.12
N SER A 171 -4.08 4.23 20.33
CA SER A 171 -4.45 5.60 20.76
C SER A 171 -3.37 6.25 21.61
N ALA A 172 -3.51 7.56 21.83
CA ALA A 172 -2.76 8.31 22.83
C ALA A 172 -3.54 8.36 24.14
N PHE A 173 -2.93 7.89 25.20
CA PHE A 173 -3.52 7.88 26.56
C PHE A 173 -2.81 8.86 27.48
N SER A 174 -3.49 9.30 28.51
CA SER A 174 -2.97 10.23 29.52
C SER A 174 -2.61 11.61 28.94
N SER A 175 -1.93 12.43 29.69
CA SER A 175 -1.57 13.79 29.30
C SER A 175 -0.23 14.24 29.87
N ARG A 176 0.28 15.37 29.39
CA ARG A 176 1.53 16.03 29.83
C ARG A 176 2.71 15.08 29.69
N ASP A 177 3.43 14.88 30.79
CA ASP A 177 4.63 14.03 30.85
C ASP A 177 4.32 12.52 30.94
N LYS A 178 3.04 12.13 31.00
CA LYS A 178 2.57 10.74 31.09
C LYS A 178 1.91 10.22 29.82
N VAL A 179 2.03 10.95 28.72
CA VAL A 179 1.47 10.51 27.44
C VAL A 179 2.02 9.12 27.06
N TYR A 180 1.12 8.23 26.69
CA TYR A 180 1.39 6.85 26.34
C TYR A 180 0.72 6.52 25.01
N PHE A 181 1.44 5.91 24.09
CA PHE A 181 0.91 5.48 22.80
C PHE A 181 0.86 3.96 22.76
N GLY A 182 -0.33 3.42 22.61
CA GLY A 182 -0.55 1.97 22.64
C GLY A 182 -2.02 1.62 22.45
N ARG A 183 -2.38 0.39 22.76
CA ARG A 183 -3.75 -0.10 22.86
C ARG A 183 -4.31 0.16 24.27
N ALA A 184 -5.63 0.08 24.42
CA ALA A 184 -6.26 0.09 25.73
C ALA A 184 -5.82 -1.12 26.57
N GLU A 185 -5.69 -2.28 25.92
CA GLU A 185 -5.22 -3.54 26.49
C GLU A 185 -4.21 -4.21 25.55
N ASP A 186 -3.45 -5.19 26.05
CA ASP A 186 -2.55 -6.01 25.22
C ASP A 186 -3.35 -6.71 24.11
N GLY A 187 -2.80 -6.75 22.90
CA GLY A 187 -3.47 -7.39 21.75
C GLY A 187 -2.75 -7.11 20.44
N VAL A 188 -3.25 -7.69 19.37
CA VAL A 188 -2.71 -7.51 18.02
C VAL A 188 -3.25 -6.21 17.43
N LEU A 189 -2.40 -5.43 16.78
CA LEU A 189 -2.83 -4.31 15.93
C LEU A 189 -3.44 -4.88 14.65
N GLU A 190 -4.68 -4.51 14.35
CA GLU A 190 -5.47 -5.19 13.33
C GLU A 190 -5.50 -4.47 11.97
N ASN A 191 -5.03 -3.22 11.90
CA ASN A 191 -5.00 -2.50 10.64
C ASN A 191 -3.96 -3.09 9.68
N GLU A 192 -4.31 -3.25 8.42
CA GLU A 192 -3.49 -3.84 7.35
C GLU A 192 -2.24 -3.03 6.99
N PHE A 193 -2.08 -1.85 7.60
CA PHE A 193 -0.91 -0.97 7.47
C PHE A 193 -0.15 -0.80 8.79
N ALA A 194 -0.45 -1.61 9.81
CA ALA A 194 0.16 -1.46 11.14
C ALA A 194 1.70 -1.47 11.12
N GLY A 195 2.31 -2.22 10.22
CA GLY A 195 3.77 -2.28 10.05
C GLY A 195 4.44 -0.95 9.71
N ASN A 196 3.69 0.02 9.15
CA ASN A 196 4.25 1.35 8.89
C ASN A 196 4.49 2.17 10.17
N LEU A 197 3.98 1.74 11.31
CA LEU A 197 4.35 2.34 12.61
C LEU A 197 5.86 2.31 12.83
N VAL A 198 6.56 1.30 12.29
CA VAL A 198 8.03 1.20 12.32
C VAL A 198 8.66 2.37 11.53
N ASP A 199 8.17 2.66 10.34
CA ASP A 199 8.74 3.70 9.47
C ASP A 199 8.33 5.12 9.89
N VAL A 200 7.07 5.30 10.36
CA VAL A 200 6.60 6.65 10.77
C VAL A 200 7.10 7.07 12.14
N CYS A 201 7.48 6.14 13.00
CA CYS A 201 8.05 6.47 14.30
C CYS A 201 9.49 6.99 14.12
N PRO A 202 9.81 8.21 14.59
CA PRO A 202 11.16 8.75 14.43
C PRO A 202 12.19 8.17 15.42
N THR A 203 11.78 7.17 16.19
CA THR A 203 12.59 6.50 17.23
C THR A 203 12.19 5.03 17.33
N GLY A 204 12.92 4.23 18.09
CA GLY A 204 12.66 2.80 18.26
C GLY A 204 11.51 2.45 19.22
N VAL A 205 10.40 3.20 19.25
CA VAL A 205 9.20 2.81 20.02
C VAL A 205 8.52 1.64 19.36
N PHE A 206 8.26 1.76 18.06
CA PHE A 206 7.71 0.68 17.23
C PHE A 206 8.83 0.13 16.36
N THR A 207 9.09 -1.16 16.45
CA THR A 207 10.19 -1.82 15.74
C THR A 207 9.72 -3.10 15.08
N ASP A 208 10.46 -3.56 14.07
CA ASP A 208 10.16 -4.81 13.35
C ASP A 208 10.67 -6.00 14.17
N LYS A 209 9.75 -6.79 14.73
CA LYS A 209 10.08 -8.02 15.47
C LYS A 209 10.71 -9.10 14.59
N THR A 210 10.43 -9.10 13.30
CA THR A 210 11.01 -10.09 12.39
C THR A 210 12.48 -9.81 12.16
N LEU A 211 12.86 -8.53 11.99
CA LEU A 211 14.24 -8.10 11.91
C LEU A 211 14.99 -8.27 13.25
N ALA A 212 14.35 -7.93 14.35
CA ALA A 212 14.95 -8.02 15.70
C ALA A 212 15.49 -9.42 16.05
N LYS A 213 14.87 -10.49 15.52
CA LYS A 213 15.32 -11.89 15.71
C LYS A 213 16.72 -12.16 15.17
N HIS A 214 17.22 -11.32 14.28
CA HIS A 214 18.47 -11.55 13.58
C HIS A 214 19.64 -10.71 14.08
N TYR A 215 19.41 -9.77 14.99
CA TYR A 215 20.45 -8.84 15.49
C TYR A 215 21.24 -8.15 14.36
N THR A 216 20.56 -7.81 13.27
CA THR A 216 21.15 -7.21 12.08
C THR A 216 20.98 -5.69 12.11
N ARG A 217 22.02 -4.94 11.75
CA ARG A 217 21.96 -3.50 11.61
C ARG A 217 21.79 -3.12 10.15
N LYS A 218 21.31 -1.88 9.90
CA LYS A 218 21.09 -1.37 8.56
C LYS A 218 22.33 -1.49 7.66
N TRP A 219 23.49 -1.14 8.18
CA TRP A 219 24.76 -1.22 7.44
C TRP A 219 25.26 -2.63 7.18
N ASP A 220 24.70 -3.64 7.83
CA ASP A 220 24.99 -5.04 7.57
C ASP A 220 24.17 -5.62 6.42
N LEU A 221 23.10 -4.94 6.03
CA LEU A 221 22.15 -5.40 5.03
C LEU A 221 22.59 -5.02 3.62
N GLN A 222 22.41 -5.93 2.69
CA GLN A 222 22.42 -5.66 1.26
C GLN A 222 20.97 -5.46 0.80
N SER A 223 20.67 -4.29 0.25
CA SER A 223 19.31 -3.92 -0.14
C SER A 223 19.20 -3.72 -1.64
N ALA A 224 18.17 -4.29 -2.25
CA ALA A 224 17.89 -4.13 -3.67
C ALA A 224 16.45 -3.64 -3.89
N PRO A 225 16.22 -2.76 -4.89
CA PRO A 225 14.87 -2.37 -5.28
C PRO A 225 14.16 -3.56 -5.94
N THR A 226 12.87 -3.72 -5.60
CA THR A 226 12.02 -4.75 -6.20
C THR A 226 10.56 -4.31 -6.22
N ILE A 227 9.70 -5.15 -6.77
CA ILE A 227 8.24 -4.97 -6.78
C ILE A 227 7.62 -6.05 -5.90
N CYS A 228 6.65 -5.65 -5.07
CA CYS A 228 5.88 -6.57 -4.25
C CYS A 228 5.03 -7.50 -5.12
N VAL A 229 5.09 -8.79 -4.84
CA VAL A 229 4.31 -9.83 -5.54
C VAL A 229 3.08 -10.30 -4.75
N GLY A 230 2.74 -9.62 -3.65
CA GLY A 230 1.64 -10.01 -2.76
C GLY A 230 0.23 -9.77 -3.31
N CYS A 231 0.07 -8.98 -4.37
CA CYS A 231 -1.17 -8.72 -5.10
C CYS A 231 -0.88 -7.98 -6.41
N ALA A 232 -1.91 -7.72 -7.21
CA ALA A 232 -1.78 -7.06 -8.52
C ALA A 232 -1.41 -5.56 -8.49
N GLN A 233 -1.17 -4.96 -7.32
CA GLN A 233 -0.94 -3.51 -7.19
C GLN A 233 0.48 -3.05 -7.54
N GLY A 234 1.48 -3.94 -7.53
CA GLY A 234 2.83 -3.62 -7.94
C GLY A 234 3.56 -2.60 -7.06
N CYS A 235 3.32 -2.59 -5.74
CA CYS A 235 3.99 -1.68 -4.82
C CYS A 235 5.51 -1.79 -4.89
N ASN A 236 6.18 -0.66 -4.91
CA ASN A 236 7.63 -0.58 -4.94
C ASN A 236 8.22 -0.81 -3.55
N THR A 237 9.23 -1.68 -3.46
CA THR A 237 9.84 -2.08 -2.19
C THR A 237 11.36 -2.13 -2.28
N TYR A 238 12.02 -2.08 -1.13
CA TYR A 238 13.38 -2.56 -0.94
C TYR A 238 13.35 -3.88 -0.20
N THR A 239 13.96 -4.90 -0.78
CA THR A 239 14.22 -6.17 -0.09
C THR A 239 15.66 -6.18 0.38
N SER A 240 15.84 -6.42 1.68
CA SER A 240 17.15 -6.43 2.34
C SER A 240 17.51 -7.82 2.80
N GLU A 241 18.69 -8.29 2.43
CA GLU A 241 19.21 -9.61 2.75
C GLU A 241 20.49 -9.54 3.59
N ARG A 242 20.80 -10.63 4.29
CA ARG A 242 22.07 -10.91 4.91
C ARG A 242 22.31 -12.43 4.96
N TYR A 243 23.48 -12.87 4.51
CA TYR A 243 23.86 -14.28 4.48
C TYR A 243 22.92 -15.18 3.67
N GLY A 244 22.35 -14.66 2.57
CA GLY A 244 21.44 -15.40 1.70
C GLY A 244 20.01 -15.55 2.24
N GLU A 245 19.64 -14.79 3.28
CA GLU A 245 18.28 -14.76 3.82
C GLU A 245 17.71 -13.35 3.77
N VAL A 246 16.47 -13.21 3.35
CA VAL A 246 15.70 -11.95 3.43
C VAL A 246 15.46 -11.63 4.90
N ARG A 247 15.88 -10.44 5.32
CA ARG A 247 15.75 -9.97 6.71
C ARG A 247 14.58 -9.02 6.89
N ARG A 248 14.31 -8.17 5.90
CA ARG A 248 13.15 -7.28 5.90
C ARG A 248 12.77 -6.84 4.50
N VAL A 249 11.54 -6.37 4.37
CA VAL A 249 11.02 -5.66 3.21
C VAL A 249 10.49 -4.30 3.65
N ASN A 250 10.98 -3.20 3.05
CA ASN A 250 10.58 -1.84 3.35
C ASN A 250 9.89 -1.19 2.17
N ASN A 251 9.10 -0.16 2.46
CA ASN A 251 8.55 0.71 1.43
C ASN A 251 9.67 1.42 0.66
N ARG A 252 9.57 1.43 -0.66
CA ARG A 252 10.33 2.31 -1.55
C ARG A 252 9.38 3.34 -2.14
N PHE A 253 9.59 4.59 -1.81
CA PHE A 253 8.71 5.66 -2.25
C PHE A 253 8.55 5.67 -3.76
N GLN A 254 7.30 5.63 -4.21
CA GLN A 254 6.89 5.81 -5.60
C GLN A 254 5.58 6.59 -5.62
N LYS A 255 5.66 7.84 -6.13
CA LYS A 255 4.58 8.82 -6.04
C LYS A 255 3.23 8.31 -6.56
N ASP A 256 3.24 7.61 -7.69
CA ASP A 256 2.03 7.26 -8.42
C ASP A 256 1.43 5.89 -7.99
N VAL A 257 2.18 5.07 -7.23
CA VAL A 257 1.76 3.72 -6.82
C VAL A 257 1.53 3.65 -5.30
N ASN A 258 2.58 3.45 -4.52
CA ASN A 258 2.45 3.20 -3.08
C ASN A 258 2.75 4.40 -2.19
N GLY A 259 3.29 5.50 -2.72
CA GLY A 259 3.67 6.65 -1.91
C GLY A 259 4.62 6.24 -0.78
N TYR A 260 4.29 6.65 0.44
CA TYR A 260 5.10 6.40 1.64
C TYR A 260 4.78 5.10 2.38
N PHE A 261 3.74 4.34 1.97
CA PHE A 261 3.19 3.27 2.82
C PHE A 261 3.08 1.95 2.08
N LEU A 262 3.42 0.87 2.79
CA LEU A 262 3.35 -0.52 2.32
C LEU A 262 2.44 -1.32 3.26
N CYS A 263 1.53 -2.12 2.72
CA CYS A 263 0.69 -2.97 3.55
C CYS A 263 1.49 -4.08 4.25
N ASP A 264 0.93 -4.62 5.34
CA ASP A 264 1.59 -5.63 6.17
C ASP A 264 1.85 -6.93 5.40
N ARG A 265 0.99 -7.31 4.45
CA ARG A 265 1.26 -8.43 3.54
C ARG A 265 2.52 -8.19 2.71
N GLY A 266 2.68 -7.01 2.13
CA GLY A 266 3.88 -6.65 1.36
C GLY A 266 5.14 -6.59 2.23
N ARG A 267 5.01 -6.14 3.48
CA ARG A 267 6.13 -5.99 4.42
C ARG A 267 6.56 -7.32 5.02
N PHE A 268 5.63 -8.15 5.49
CA PHE A 268 5.91 -9.34 6.28
C PHE A 268 5.63 -10.65 5.54
N GLY A 269 5.02 -10.61 4.35
CA GLY A 269 4.62 -11.78 3.58
C GLY A 269 5.76 -12.53 2.89
N ALA A 270 7.01 -12.06 2.97
CA ALA A 270 8.17 -12.66 2.29
C ALA A 270 8.73 -13.94 2.96
N GLY A 271 8.04 -14.49 3.96
CA GLY A 271 8.51 -15.68 4.70
C GLY A 271 8.75 -16.92 3.84
N PHE A 272 8.05 -17.06 2.72
CA PHE A 272 8.25 -18.14 1.76
C PHE A 272 9.66 -18.15 1.15
N VAL A 273 10.31 -17.00 1.00
CA VAL A 273 11.66 -16.87 0.43
C VAL A 273 12.69 -17.60 1.28
N ASN A 274 12.54 -17.56 2.61
CA ASN A 274 13.45 -18.20 3.56
C ASN A 274 12.96 -19.60 3.98
N SER A 275 11.85 -20.08 3.43
CA SER A 275 11.25 -21.36 3.83
C SER A 275 12.22 -22.53 3.62
N SER A 276 12.29 -23.42 4.59
CA SER A 276 13.04 -24.68 4.45
C SER A 276 12.44 -25.64 3.41
N LYS A 277 11.16 -25.42 3.06
CA LYS A 277 10.46 -26.17 2.01
C LYS A 277 10.79 -25.68 0.59
N ARG A 278 11.48 -24.55 0.48
CA ARG A 278 11.83 -24.00 -0.82
C ARG A 278 12.72 -24.95 -1.60
N ILE A 279 12.38 -25.16 -2.87
CA ILE A 279 13.16 -25.97 -3.81
C ILE A 279 14.50 -25.25 -4.08
N LYS A 280 15.60 -25.86 -3.64
CA LYS A 280 16.95 -25.28 -3.77
C LYS A 280 17.79 -25.94 -4.87
N GLN A 281 17.38 -27.11 -5.34
CA GLN A 281 18.08 -27.89 -6.36
C GLN A 281 17.06 -28.55 -7.28
N ALA A 282 17.43 -28.74 -8.52
CA ALA A 282 16.65 -29.56 -9.44
C ALA A 282 16.62 -31.02 -8.97
N GLY A 283 15.50 -31.69 -9.18
CA GLY A 283 15.31 -33.08 -8.78
C GLY A 283 14.62 -33.90 -9.87
N ILE A 284 14.95 -35.16 -9.94
CA ILE A 284 14.29 -36.14 -10.81
C ILE A 284 13.62 -37.18 -9.90
N LEU A 285 12.34 -37.45 -10.15
CA LEU A 285 11.61 -38.49 -9.44
C LEU A 285 12.14 -39.88 -9.87
N GLY A 286 12.66 -40.67 -8.89
CA GLY A 286 13.12 -42.03 -9.11
C GLY A 286 11.97 -43.04 -9.16
N GLU A 287 12.25 -44.27 -9.58
CA GLU A 287 11.27 -45.38 -9.58
C GLU A 287 10.79 -45.74 -8.19
N ASP A 288 11.55 -45.39 -7.17
CA ASP A 288 11.24 -45.55 -5.75
C ASP A 288 10.29 -44.47 -5.20
N GLY A 289 9.87 -43.53 -6.04
CA GLY A 289 9.01 -42.40 -5.66
C GLY A 289 9.74 -41.28 -4.90
N LEU A 290 11.07 -41.32 -4.79
CA LEU A 290 11.87 -40.26 -4.13
C LEU A 290 12.53 -39.34 -5.15
N TYR A 291 12.58 -38.04 -4.82
CA TYR A 291 13.31 -37.06 -5.65
C TYR A 291 14.82 -37.21 -5.40
N GLN A 292 15.55 -37.40 -6.49
CA GLN A 292 17.01 -37.40 -6.50
C GLN A 292 17.51 -36.05 -6.99
N ALA A 293 18.30 -35.36 -6.16
CA ALA A 293 18.90 -34.08 -6.52
C ALA A 293 19.90 -34.25 -7.66
N VAL A 294 19.79 -33.37 -8.67
CA VAL A 294 20.67 -33.36 -9.82
C VAL A 294 21.19 -31.95 -10.10
N SER A 295 22.23 -31.82 -10.91
CA SER A 295 22.67 -30.49 -11.34
C SER A 295 21.62 -29.84 -12.24
N LEU A 296 21.59 -28.49 -12.28
CA LEU A 296 20.70 -27.77 -13.17
C LEU A 296 20.97 -28.11 -14.64
N VAL A 297 22.24 -28.32 -15.00
CA VAL A 297 22.66 -28.69 -16.36
C VAL A 297 22.06 -30.04 -16.76
N ASP A 298 22.12 -31.04 -15.88
CA ASP A 298 21.57 -32.37 -16.12
C ASP A 298 20.04 -32.33 -16.18
N ALA A 299 19.40 -31.54 -15.31
CA ALA A 299 17.95 -31.34 -15.36
C ALA A 299 17.50 -30.72 -16.70
N ILE A 300 18.18 -29.67 -17.16
CA ILE A 300 17.90 -29.02 -18.45
C ILE A 300 18.11 -30.01 -19.61
N ALA A 301 19.20 -30.79 -19.59
CA ALA A 301 19.46 -31.81 -20.60
C ALA A 301 18.33 -32.86 -20.63
N ARG A 302 17.89 -33.31 -19.46
CA ARG A 302 16.78 -34.27 -19.34
C ARG A 302 15.46 -33.71 -19.87
N VAL A 303 15.11 -32.46 -19.54
CA VAL A 303 13.90 -31.80 -20.06
C VAL A 303 13.98 -31.64 -21.59
N ARG A 304 15.13 -31.22 -22.12
CA ARG A 304 15.35 -31.14 -23.58
C ARG A 304 15.10 -32.49 -24.26
N ASP A 305 15.63 -33.57 -23.67
CA ASP A 305 15.51 -34.91 -24.26
C ASP A 305 14.05 -35.44 -24.17
N MET A 306 13.33 -35.09 -23.06
CA MET A 306 11.89 -35.35 -22.93
C MET A 306 11.09 -34.62 -24.01
N ILE A 307 11.34 -33.33 -24.24
CA ILE A 307 10.66 -32.52 -25.26
C ILE A 307 10.95 -33.10 -26.67
N ALA A 308 12.23 -33.44 -26.96
CA ALA A 308 12.62 -33.97 -28.25
C ALA A 308 12.01 -35.37 -28.57
N ALA A 309 11.74 -36.16 -27.52
CA ALA A 309 11.11 -37.47 -27.64
C ALA A 309 9.57 -37.43 -27.65
N SER A 310 8.97 -36.29 -27.39
CA SER A 310 7.52 -36.10 -27.28
C SER A 310 6.94 -35.69 -28.66
N GLN A 311 5.77 -36.22 -28.97
CA GLN A 311 4.99 -35.78 -30.13
C GLN A 311 4.12 -34.56 -29.81
N HIS A 312 3.68 -34.47 -28.53
CA HIS A 312 2.81 -33.41 -28.09
C HIS A 312 3.26 -32.88 -26.70
N VAL A 313 3.70 -31.61 -26.67
CA VAL A 313 4.16 -30.93 -25.47
C VAL A 313 3.27 -29.75 -25.20
N ILE A 314 2.73 -29.60 -23.98
CA ILE A 314 1.96 -28.43 -23.57
C ILE A 314 2.64 -27.66 -22.43
N GLY A 315 2.38 -26.36 -22.35
CA GLY A 315 2.84 -25.46 -21.30
C GLY A 315 1.69 -24.84 -20.54
N ILE A 316 1.77 -24.91 -19.21
CA ILE A 316 0.79 -24.30 -18.31
C ILE A 316 1.49 -23.18 -17.57
N GLY A 317 1.07 -21.94 -17.85
CA GLY A 317 1.59 -20.73 -17.24
C GLY A 317 0.98 -20.44 -15.88
N SER A 318 1.31 -19.27 -15.32
CA SER A 318 0.81 -18.80 -14.03
C SER A 318 0.79 -17.28 -13.96
N ALA A 319 -0.24 -16.76 -13.34
CA ALA A 319 -0.34 -15.35 -12.97
C ALA A 319 0.62 -14.95 -11.83
N ARG A 320 1.26 -15.90 -11.16
CA ARG A 320 2.31 -15.67 -10.14
C ARG A 320 3.70 -15.51 -10.75
N ALA A 321 3.95 -16.21 -11.85
CA ALA A 321 5.22 -16.14 -12.59
C ALA A 321 5.36 -14.82 -13.34
N SER A 322 6.60 -14.43 -13.65
CA SER A 322 6.85 -13.21 -14.45
C SER A 322 6.25 -13.34 -15.85
N LEU A 323 5.94 -12.21 -16.46
CA LEU A 323 5.42 -12.16 -17.81
C LEU A 323 6.43 -12.73 -18.82
N GLU A 324 7.72 -12.47 -18.59
CA GLU A 324 8.83 -13.00 -19.38
C GLU A 324 8.90 -14.52 -19.31
N SER A 325 8.72 -15.11 -18.12
CA SER A 325 8.73 -16.57 -17.94
C SER A 325 7.54 -17.23 -18.65
N ASN A 326 6.35 -16.63 -18.55
CA ASN A 326 5.16 -17.06 -19.28
C ASN A 326 5.36 -16.99 -20.80
N GLN A 327 5.91 -15.87 -21.30
CA GLN A 327 6.21 -15.71 -22.74
C GLN A 327 7.28 -16.70 -23.23
N ALA A 328 8.30 -16.96 -22.41
CA ALA A 328 9.33 -17.95 -22.74
C ALA A 328 8.72 -19.37 -22.83
N LEU A 329 7.85 -19.74 -21.89
CA LEU A 329 7.13 -21.02 -21.93
C LEU A 329 6.23 -21.11 -23.18
N LYS A 330 5.45 -20.07 -23.48
CA LYS A 330 4.60 -19.97 -24.68
C LYS A 330 5.42 -20.15 -25.96
N SER A 331 6.60 -19.51 -26.02
CA SER A 331 7.50 -19.63 -27.16
C SER A 331 8.12 -21.03 -27.30
N LEU A 332 8.37 -21.73 -26.20
CA LEU A 332 8.94 -23.06 -26.15
C LEU A 332 7.97 -24.12 -26.68
N VAL A 333 6.70 -24.07 -26.25
CA VAL A 333 5.70 -25.11 -26.61
C VAL A 333 4.88 -24.76 -27.84
N GLY A 334 4.91 -23.52 -28.28
CA GLY A 334 4.06 -22.98 -29.35
C GLY A 334 2.72 -22.45 -28.83
N GLU A 335 2.14 -21.52 -29.59
CA GLU A 335 0.93 -20.79 -29.18
C GLU A 335 -0.27 -21.71 -28.93
N ASP A 336 -0.52 -22.68 -29.78
CA ASP A 336 -1.64 -23.63 -29.68
C ASP A 336 -1.51 -24.59 -28.50
N ASN A 337 -0.30 -24.73 -27.93
CA ASN A 337 0.02 -25.66 -26.84
C ASN A 337 0.25 -24.97 -25.49
N TYR A 338 -0.02 -23.69 -25.40
CA TYR A 338 0.11 -22.90 -24.17
C TYR A 338 -1.24 -22.52 -23.61
N CYS A 339 -1.41 -22.56 -22.29
CA CYS A 339 -2.47 -21.86 -21.58
C CYS A 339 -1.89 -21.07 -20.39
N ASN A 340 -2.61 -20.05 -19.96
CA ASN A 340 -2.19 -19.18 -18.84
C ASN A 340 -2.37 -19.81 -17.44
N GLY A 341 -2.89 -21.02 -17.37
CA GLY A 341 -3.09 -21.77 -16.13
C GLY A 341 -4.27 -21.30 -15.26
N MET A 342 -5.04 -20.31 -15.71
CA MET A 342 -6.26 -19.88 -15.03
C MET A 342 -7.42 -20.84 -15.29
N VAL A 343 -8.28 -21.04 -14.31
CA VAL A 343 -9.55 -21.75 -14.48
C VAL A 343 -10.53 -20.91 -15.31
N ASP A 344 -11.53 -21.56 -15.93
CA ASP A 344 -12.39 -20.90 -16.92
C ASP A 344 -13.09 -19.64 -16.39
N ILE A 345 -13.55 -19.66 -15.14
CA ILE A 345 -14.23 -18.50 -14.52
C ILE A 345 -13.24 -17.32 -14.29
N GLU A 346 -12.01 -17.60 -13.90
CA GLU A 346 -10.99 -16.57 -13.74
C GLU A 346 -10.62 -15.97 -15.09
N ARG A 347 -10.46 -16.81 -16.11
CA ARG A 347 -10.16 -16.36 -17.46
C ARG A 347 -11.28 -15.47 -18.01
N GLU A 348 -12.55 -15.83 -17.78
CA GLU A 348 -13.71 -15.01 -18.16
C GLU A 348 -13.67 -13.64 -17.47
N MET A 349 -13.41 -13.60 -16.15
CA MET A 349 -13.29 -12.34 -15.40
C MET A 349 -12.15 -11.48 -15.94
N HIS A 350 -10.98 -12.05 -16.17
CA HIS A 350 -9.84 -11.31 -16.71
C HIS A 350 -10.06 -10.84 -18.16
N SER A 351 -10.86 -11.56 -18.96
CA SER A 351 -11.29 -11.08 -20.28
C SER A 351 -12.10 -9.79 -20.15
N VAL A 352 -13.05 -9.72 -19.20
CA VAL A 352 -13.81 -8.49 -18.93
C VAL A 352 -12.89 -7.34 -18.53
N ILE A 353 -11.89 -7.61 -17.66
CA ILE A 353 -10.91 -6.59 -17.25
C ILE A 353 -10.13 -6.07 -18.47
N VAL A 354 -9.64 -6.98 -19.33
CA VAL A 354 -8.89 -6.61 -20.54
C VAL A 354 -9.76 -5.81 -21.51
N ASP A 355 -11.03 -6.15 -21.67
CA ASP A 355 -11.96 -5.40 -22.53
C ASP A 355 -12.18 -3.97 -22.01
N VAL A 356 -12.30 -3.80 -20.69
CA VAL A 356 -12.39 -2.47 -20.07
C VAL A 356 -11.10 -1.68 -20.27
N LEU A 357 -9.94 -2.30 -20.07
CA LEU A 357 -8.63 -1.65 -20.31
C LEU A 357 -8.42 -1.19 -21.76
N LYS A 358 -9.04 -1.88 -22.72
CA LYS A 358 -9.02 -1.51 -24.15
C LYS A 358 -10.10 -0.49 -24.53
N SER A 359 -11.05 -0.23 -23.64
CA SER A 359 -12.10 0.76 -23.87
C SER A 359 -11.58 2.19 -23.68
N ASP A 360 -12.44 3.16 -23.91
CA ASP A 360 -12.15 4.57 -23.68
C ASP A 360 -12.53 5.07 -22.27
N ILE A 361 -12.88 4.17 -21.34
CA ILE A 361 -13.14 4.50 -19.93
C ILE A 361 -11.80 4.68 -19.21
N ALA A 362 -11.66 5.75 -18.44
CA ALA A 362 -10.45 6.02 -17.68
C ALA A 362 -10.20 4.95 -16.61
N THR A 363 -8.96 4.45 -16.54
CA THR A 363 -8.50 3.50 -15.51
C THR A 363 -7.41 4.18 -14.66
N PRO A 364 -7.80 4.90 -13.60
CA PRO A 364 -6.86 5.74 -12.84
C PRO A 364 -5.82 4.91 -12.10
N GLY A 365 -4.62 5.49 -11.96
CA GLY A 365 -3.58 4.99 -11.07
C GLY A 365 -3.92 5.22 -9.59
N MET A 366 -3.17 4.57 -8.68
CA MET A 366 -3.43 4.63 -7.24
C MET A 366 -3.49 6.06 -6.67
N ARG A 367 -2.62 6.94 -7.15
CA ARG A 367 -2.61 8.34 -6.71
C ARG A 367 -3.82 9.11 -7.23
N GLU A 368 -4.21 8.87 -8.47
CA GLU A 368 -5.34 9.56 -9.11
C GLU A 368 -6.69 9.17 -8.48
N VAL A 369 -6.79 7.97 -7.89
CA VAL A 369 -7.98 7.54 -7.12
C VAL A 369 -8.29 8.52 -5.98
N GLU A 370 -7.27 9.12 -5.38
CA GLU A 370 -7.44 10.08 -4.29
C GLU A 370 -8.15 11.39 -4.72
N ASP A 371 -8.26 11.66 -6.04
CA ASP A 371 -8.89 12.86 -6.59
C ASP A 371 -10.41 12.68 -6.92
N TYR A 372 -10.96 11.47 -6.72
CA TYR A 372 -12.36 11.18 -6.98
C TYR A 372 -13.25 11.63 -5.82
N ASP A 373 -14.47 12.12 -6.12
CA ASP A 373 -15.38 12.76 -5.15
C ASP A 373 -16.60 11.90 -4.79
N ALA A 374 -16.83 10.78 -5.48
CA ALA A 374 -17.80 9.75 -5.12
C ALA A 374 -17.31 8.38 -5.59
N ILE A 375 -17.45 7.35 -4.76
CA ILE A 375 -16.93 6.02 -5.05
C ILE A 375 -18.00 4.96 -4.83
N LEU A 376 -18.13 4.04 -5.79
CA LEU A 376 -18.97 2.85 -5.70
C LEU A 376 -18.09 1.59 -5.77
N VAL A 377 -18.12 0.76 -4.72
CA VAL A 377 -17.44 -0.55 -4.67
C VAL A 377 -18.50 -1.65 -4.84
N LEU A 378 -18.31 -2.47 -5.88
CA LEU A 378 -19.20 -3.59 -6.21
C LEU A 378 -18.46 -4.92 -6.08
N GLY A 379 -18.80 -5.70 -5.07
CA GLY A 379 -18.41 -7.10 -4.89
C GLY A 379 -16.95 -7.35 -4.56
N GLU A 380 -16.13 -6.33 -4.33
CA GLU A 380 -14.71 -6.50 -4.05
C GLU A 380 -14.34 -6.09 -2.63
N ASP A 381 -13.63 -6.96 -1.91
CA ASP A 381 -12.98 -6.64 -0.64
C ASP A 381 -11.61 -6.03 -0.92
N ILE A 382 -11.60 -4.73 -1.19
CA ILE A 382 -10.36 -4.03 -1.54
C ILE A 382 -9.39 -3.90 -0.37
N THR A 383 -9.85 -4.00 0.88
CA THR A 383 -8.97 -3.95 2.05
C THR A 383 -8.09 -5.18 2.15
N ASN A 384 -8.58 -6.36 1.75
CA ASN A 384 -7.82 -7.59 1.73
C ASN A 384 -7.12 -7.86 0.39
N HIS A 385 -7.76 -7.61 -0.74
CA HIS A 385 -7.19 -7.94 -2.05
C HIS A 385 -6.30 -6.84 -2.61
N ALA A 386 -6.64 -5.58 -2.36
CA ALA A 386 -5.94 -4.41 -2.89
C ALA A 386 -5.72 -3.33 -1.82
N PRO A 387 -4.99 -3.63 -0.70
CA PRO A 387 -4.93 -2.73 0.45
C PRO A 387 -4.49 -1.30 0.12
N ARG A 388 -3.54 -1.12 -0.83
CA ARG A 388 -3.11 0.23 -1.21
C ARG A 388 -4.23 1.00 -1.92
N LEU A 389 -5.07 0.33 -2.73
CA LEU A 389 -6.26 0.95 -3.33
C LEU A 389 -7.27 1.34 -2.23
N ALA A 390 -7.51 0.47 -1.25
CA ALA A 390 -8.36 0.78 -0.10
C ALA A 390 -7.88 2.03 0.65
N LEU A 391 -6.56 2.16 0.84
CA LEU A 391 -5.96 3.34 1.46
C LEU A 391 -6.19 4.61 0.62
N SER A 392 -6.09 4.53 -0.72
CA SER A 392 -6.42 5.66 -1.62
C SER A 392 -7.90 6.02 -1.58
N VAL A 393 -8.80 5.03 -1.53
CA VAL A 393 -10.25 5.26 -1.34
C VAL A 393 -10.51 5.99 -0.03
N ARG A 394 -9.87 5.58 1.07
CA ARG A 394 -9.97 6.28 2.36
C ARG A 394 -9.49 7.73 2.27
N GLN A 395 -8.42 8.02 1.53
CA GLN A 395 -8.00 9.41 1.32
C GLN A 395 -9.02 10.18 0.45
N ALA A 396 -9.57 9.57 -0.60
CA ALA A 396 -10.60 10.18 -1.45
C ALA A 396 -11.85 10.60 -0.66
N THR A 397 -12.27 9.84 0.36
CA THR A 397 -13.39 10.26 1.22
C THR A 397 -13.14 11.59 1.94
N ARG A 398 -11.89 12.03 2.07
CA ARG A 398 -11.50 13.31 2.70
C ARG A 398 -11.60 14.52 1.76
N ASN A 399 -11.94 14.32 0.48
CA ASN A 399 -12.05 15.42 -0.48
C ASN A 399 -13.11 16.44 -0.06
N ARG A 400 -14.19 16.02 0.61
CA ARG A 400 -15.15 16.95 1.18
C ARG A 400 -14.54 17.90 2.22
N ALA A 401 -13.62 17.38 3.06
CA ALA A 401 -12.88 18.21 4.00
C ALA A 401 -11.97 19.24 3.28
N SER A 402 -11.34 18.83 2.20
CA SER A 402 -10.50 19.69 1.38
C SER A 402 -11.30 20.81 0.69
N GLU A 403 -12.51 20.51 0.20
CA GLU A 403 -13.43 21.51 -0.35
C GLU A 403 -13.83 22.55 0.71
N MET A 404 -14.25 22.11 1.90
CA MET A 404 -14.61 22.98 3.01
C MET A 404 -13.42 23.85 3.46
N ALA A 405 -12.22 23.29 3.48
CA ALA A 405 -10.99 24.03 3.78
C ALA A 405 -10.72 25.13 2.72
N ALA A 406 -10.94 24.82 1.43
CA ALA A 406 -10.78 25.79 0.35
C ALA A 406 -11.80 26.93 0.46
N GLU A 407 -13.07 26.64 0.78
CA GLU A 407 -14.12 27.64 1.01
C GLU A 407 -13.75 28.62 2.13
N THR A 408 -13.10 28.11 3.20
CA THR A 408 -12.66 28.92 4.35
C THR A 408 -11.23 29.46 4.21
N ARG A 409 -10.53 29.18 3.11
CA ARG A 409 -9.12 29.50 2.85
C ARG A 409 -8.17 28.91 3.90
N LEU A 410 -8.50 27.77 4.45
CA LEU A 410 -7.66 27.03 5.35
C LEU A 410 -6.66 26.17 4.56
N ALA A 411 -5.38 26.30 4.86
CA ALA A 411 -4.34 25.53 4.16
C ALA A 411 -4.40 24.03 4.56
N LEU A 412 -4.35 23.14 3.57
CA LEU A 412 -4.51 21.69 3.77
C LEU A 412 -3.43 21.06 4.66
N TRP A 413 -2.22 21.63 4.71
CA TRP A 413 -1.17 21.15 5.61
C TRP A 413 -1.48 21.36 7.10
N GLN A 414 -2.50 22.18 7.44
CA GLN A 414 -3.03 22.32 8.80
C GLN A 414 -4.02 21.19 9.13
N ASP A 415 -3.57 19.95 9.01
CA ASP A 415 -4.40 18.75 9.06
C ASP A 415 -5.39 18.71 10.24
N ALA A 416 -4.95 19.07 11.45
CA ALA A 416 -5.83 19.10 12.62
C ALA A 416 -6.98 20.11 12.47
N ALA A 417 -6.71 21.30 11.90
CA ALA A 417 -7.74 22.32 11.70
C ALA A 417 -8.71 21.93 10.56
N VAL A 418 -8.21 21.29 9.50
CA VAL A 418 -9.04 20.75 8.41
C VAL A 418 -9.99 19.67 8.93
N ARG A 419 -9.50 18.77 9.76
CA ARG A 419 -10.34 17.72 10.37
C ARG A 419 -11.38 18.30 11.33
N GLU A 420 -11.00 19.28 12.14
CA GLU A 420 -11.93 19.97 13.04
C GLU A 420 -13.03 20.71 12.25
N LEU A 421 -12.69 21.36 11.14
CA LEU A 421 -13.66 22.00 10.25
C LEU A 421 -14.63 20.98 9.62
N ALA A 422 -14.09 19.86 9.16
CA ALA A 422 -14.87 18.85 8.44
C ALA A 422 -15.75 18.02 9.36
N GLN A 423 -15.35 17.82 10.63
CA GLN A 423 -16.01 16.90 11.55
C GLN A 423 -16.16 15.50 10.91
N ASN A 424 -17.39 15.04 10.72
CA ASN A 424 -17.73 13.77 10.08
C ASN A 424 -18.16 13.92 8.61
N SER A 425 -17.88 15.07 7.99
CA SER A 425 -18.25 15.30 6.58
C SER A 425 -17.26 14.58 5.67
N LEU A 426 -17.70 13.55 4.98
CA LEU A 426 -16.93 12.75 4.04
C LEU A 426 -17.52 12.84 2.63
N SER A 427 -16.69 12.64 1.61
CA SER A 427 -17.16 12.40 0.25
C SER A 427 -17.88 11.04 0.17
N PRO A 428 -18.95 10.91 -0.65
CA PRO A 428 -19.75 9.71 -0.68
C PRO A 428 -18.98 8.45 -1.08
N LEU A 429 -19.13 7.40 -0.27
CA LEU A 429 -18.65 6.05 -0.54
C LEU A 429 -19.79 5.07 -0.36
N MET A 430 -20.09 4.29 -1.40
CA MET A 430 -21.03 3.18 -1.34
C MET A 430 -20.28 1.85 -1.48
N ILE A 431 -20.62 0.88 -0.62
CA ILE A 431 -20.05 -0.47 -0.63
C ILE A 431 -21.17 -1.50 -0.70
N ALA A 432 -21.10 -2.39 -1.70
CA ALA A 432 -21.97 -3.55 -1.84
C ALA A 432 -21.11 -4.81 -1.90
N THR A 433 -21.02 -5.55 -0.80
CA THR A 433 -20.16 -6.74 -0.63
C THR A 433 -20.91 -7.86 0.08
N PRO A 434 -20.48 -9.13 -0.05
CA PRO A 434 -21.11 -10.24 0.66
C PRO A 434 -20.85 -10.20 2.18
N THR A 435 -19.75 -9.63 2.61
CA THR A 435 -19.29 -9.56 4.01
C THR A 435 -18.98 -8.13 4.43
N GLU A 436 -18.78 -7.91 5.72
CA GLU A 436 -18.31 -6.62 6.23
C GLU A 436 -16.95 -6.24 5.66
N ASP A 437 -16.76 -4.95 5.41
CA ASP A 437 -15.51 -4.36 4.91
C ASP A 437 -14.96 -3.35 5.93
N ARG A 438 -13.66 -3.20 6.02
CA ARG A 438 -13.04 -2.22 6.94
C ARG A 438 -13.30 -0.76 6.54
N LEU A 439 -13.68 -0.51 5.30
CA LEU A 439 -14.08 0.82 4.84
C LEU A 439 -15.53 1.18 5.23
N ASP A 440 -16.27 0.26 5.86
CA ASP A 440 -17.64 0.55 6.36
C ASP A 440 -17.64 1.72 7.35
N ASP A 441 -16.55 1.94 8.07
CA ASP A 441 -16.37 3.05 9.01
C ASP A 441 -16.39 4.44 8.35
N VAL A 442 -16.10 4.53 7.06
CA VAL A 442 -16.11 5.77 6.26
C VAL A 442 -17.14 5.73 5.12
N ALA A 443 -17.91 4.64 4.99
CA ALA A 443 -18.92 4.50 3.96
C ALA A 443 -20.18 5.30 4.29
N THR A 444 -20.72 5.99 3.27
CA THR A 444 -22.03 6.66 3.36
C THR A 444 -23.17 5.65 3.36
N LEU A 445 -22.98 4.57 2.60
CA LEU A 445 -23.95 3.48 2.50
C LEU A 445 -23.22 2.16 2.30
N SER A 446 -23.53 1.17 3.16
CA SER A 446 -23.04 -0.20 3.05
C SER A 446 -24.21 -1.17 2.97
N THR A 447 -24.13 -2.13 2.04
CA THR A 447 -25.14 -3.18 1.90
C THR A 447 -24.48 -4.55 1.75
N ARG A 448 -25.14 -5.56 2.33
CA ARG A 448 -24.68 -6.96 2.25
C ARG A 448 -25.64 -7.74 1.38
N LEU A 449 -25.11 -8.20 0.25
CA LEU A 449 -25.88 -8.87 -0.80
C LEU A 449 -25.15 -10.12 -1.29
N SER A 450 -25.90 -11.05 -1.86
CA SER A 450 -25.28 -12.16 -2.58
C SER A 450 -24.54 -11.66 -3.83
N PRO A 451 -23.50 -12.36 -4.33
CA PRO A 451 -22.83 -11.96 -5.56
C PRO A 451 -23.77 -11.74 -6.75
N ALA A 452 -24.83 -12.57 -6.86
CA ALA A 452 -25.84 -12.41 -7.91
C ALA A 452 -26.67 -11.12 -7.74
N ASP A 453 -26.99 -10.74 -6.51
CA ASP A 453 -27.76 -9.52 -6.22
C ASP A 453 -26.89 -8.27 -6.35
N ILE A 454 -25.59 -8.36 -6.08
CA ILE A 454 -24.61 -7.27 -6.34
C ILE A 454 -24.53 -6.99 -7.86
N ALA A 455 -24.48 -8.05 -8.69
CA ALA A 455 -24.51 -7.89 -10.14
C ALA A 455 -25.81 -7.22 -10.62
N ARG A 456 -26.97 -7.67 -10.08
CA ARG A 456 -28.28 -7.06 -10.37
C ARG A 456 -28.33 -5.59 -9.96
N LEU A 457 -27.82 -5.27 -8.76
CA LEU A 457 -27.72 -3.89 -8.28
C LEU A 457 -26.93 -3.02 -9.27
N GLY A 458 -25.75 -3.48 -9.71
CA GLY A 458 -24.93 -2.75 -10.66
C GLY A 458 -25.61 -2.54 -12.03
N PHE A 459 -26.26 -3.57 -12.57
CA PHE A 459 -27.03 -3.42 -13.82
C PHE A 459 -28.22 -2.47 -13.66
N ALA A 460 -28.95 -2.56 -12.55
CA ALA A 460 -30.08 -1.66 -12.27
C ALA A 460 -29.65 -0.19 -12.15
N ILE A 461 -28.49 0.08 -11.52
CA ILE A 461 -27.91 1.42 -11.47
C ILE A 461 -27.56 1.91 -12.89
N ALA A 462 -26.93 1.07 -13.71
CA ALA A 462 -26.56 1.42 -15.07
C ALA A 462 -27.79 1.75 -15.94
N ASP A 463 -28.86 0.94 -15.84
CA ASP A 463 -30.13 1.17 -16.55
C ASP A 463 -30.81 2.47 -16.07
N ARG A 464 -30.79 2.74 -14.76
CA ARG A 464 -31.35 3.95 -14.20
C ARG A 464 -30.60 5.20 -14.68
N LEU A 465 -29.27 5.15 -14.75
CA LEU A 465 -28.42 6.24 -15.30
C LEU A 465 -28.73 6.54 -16.77
N ARG A 466 -29.09 5.50 -17.57
CA ARG A 466 -29.49 5.64 -18.97
C ARG A 466 -30.95 6.05 -19.15
N GLY A 467 -31.71 6.23 -18.08
CA GLY A 467 -33.13 6.56 -18.14
C GLY A 467 -34.05 5.42 -18.54
N ASN A 468 -33.60 4.18 -18.44
CA ASN A 468 -34.32 2.95 -18.79
C ASN A 468 -34.64 2.13 -17.51
N PRO A 469 -35.51 2.60 -16.60
CA PRO A 469 -35.79 1.87 -15.38
C PRO A 469 -36.52 0.57 -15.73
N GLN A 470 -35.87 -0.55 -15.58
CA GLN A 470 -36.52 -1.86 -15.54
C GLN A 470 -37.21 -2.03 -14.19
N SER A 471 -38.11 -3.03 -14.07
CA SER A 471 -38.78 -3.35 -12.81
C SER A 471 -37.76 -3.88 -11.81
N ASP A 472 -37.12 -2.97 -11.05
CA ASP A 472 -36.28 -3.31 -9.92
C ASP A 472 -37.10 -4.14 -8.92
N SER A 473 -36.52 -5.16 -8.30
CA SER A 473 -37.15 -5.76 -7.13
C SER A 473 -37.32 -4.66 -6.08
N ASP A 474 -38.49 -4.58 -5.46
CA ASP A 474 -38.81 -3.56 -4.44
C ASP A 474 -37.72 -3.48 -3.36
N ALA A 475 -36.99 -4.59 -3.11
CA ALA A 475 -35.90 -4.67 -2.14
C ALA A 475 -34.66 -3.86 -2.52
N LEU A 476 -34.31 -3.69 -3.80
CA LEU A 476 -33.12 -2.97 -4.26
C LEU A 476 -33.41 -1.52 -4.68
N LYS A 477 -34.66 -1.18 -4.92
CA LYS A 477 -35.06 0.11 -5.49
C LYS A 477 -34.52 1.32 -4.72
N ALA A 478 -34.67 1.33 -3.40
CA ALA A 478 -34.19 2.43 -2.57
C ALA A 478 -32.66 2.60 -2.66
N THR A 479 -31.93 1.49 -2.70
CA THR A 479 -30.46 1.49 -2.86
C THR A 479 -30.05 1.97 -4.25
N VAL A 480 -30.73 1.49 -5.31
CA VAL A 480 -30.49 1.94 -6.70
C VAL A 480 -30.71 3.44 -6.82
N ASP A 481 -31.83 3.96 -6.29
CA ASP A 481 -32.13 5.39 -6.35
C ASP A 481 -31.08 6.23 -5.60
N ALA A 482 -30.69 5.83 -4.39
CA ALA A 482 -29.70 6.54 -3.58
C ALA A 482 -28.30 6.57 -4.26
N VAL A 483 -27.85 5.41 -4.76
CA VAL A 483 -26.53 5.30 -5.43
C VAL A 483 -26.53 6.05 -6.77
N THR A 484 -27.62 5.94 -7.56
CA THR A 484 -27.75 6.69 -8.81
C THR A 484 -27.67 8.19 -8.58
N GLN A 485 -28.38 8.69 -7.55
CA GLN A 485 -28.34 10.11 -7.19
C GLN A 485 -26.92 10.53 -6.77
N MET A 486 -26.26 9.76 -5.89
CA MET A 486 -24.88 10.01 -5.45
C MET A 486 -23.91 10.13 -6.64
N LEU A 487 -23.97 9.18 -7.58
CA LEU A 487 -23.10 9.18 -8.76
C LEU A 487 -23.43 10.32 -9.75
N THR A 488 -24.72 10.67 -9.86
CA THR A 488 -25.16 11.79 -10.70
C THR A 488 -24.73 13.14 -10.15
N ASP A 489 -24.74 13.32 -8.85
CA ASP A 489 -24.32 14.57 -8.19
C ASP A 489 -22.81 14.77 -8.20
N ALA A 490 -22.02 13.68 -8.30
CA ALA A 490 -20.57 13.70 -8.32
C ALA A 490 -20.02 14.41 -9.56
N LYS A 491 -18.89 15.10 -9.40
CA LYS A 491 -18.11 15.68 -10.51
C LYS A 491 -17.23 14.61 -11.15
N LYS A 492 -16.61 13.77 -10.33
CA LYS A 492 -15.64 12.76 -10.74
C LYS A 492 -15.94 11.42 -10.01
N PRO A 493 -16.93 10.64 -10.47
CA PRO A 493 -17.28 9.37 -9.86
C PRO A 493 -16.31 8.24 -10.25
N LEU A 494 -16.00 7.33 -9.30
CA LEU A 494 -15.17 6.15 -9.50
C LEU A 494 -15.97 4.88 -9.20
N ILE A 495 -15.84 3.88 -10.08
CA ILE A 495 -16.41 2.56 -9.89
C ILE A 495 -15.27 1.58 -9.61
N ILE A 496 -15.37 0.78 -8.55
CA ILE A 496 -14.39 -0.23 -8.18
C ILE A 496 -15.06 -1.59 -8.13
N SER A 497 -14.42 -2.60 -8.72
CA SER A 497 -14.83 -4.00 -8.64
C SER A 497 -13.60 -4.91 -8.76
N GLY A 498 -13.80 -6.23 -8.76
CA GLY A 498 -12.68 -7.16 -8.91
C GLY A 498 -13.12 -8.62 -8.93
N THR A 499 -12.12 -9.49 -8.79
CA THR A 499 -12.29 -10.94 -9.03
C THR A 499 -12.63 -11.75 -7.79
N SER A 500 -12.68 -11.15 -6.59
CA SER A 500 -12.79 -11.86 -5.31
C SER A 500 -14.06 -12.69 -5.14
N THR A 501 -15.16 -12.30 -5.77
CA THR A 501 -16.45 -13.00 -5.67
C THR A 501 -16.63 -14.10 -6.72
N SER A 502 -15.66 -14.31 -7.60
CA SER A 502 -15.73 -15.28 -8.71
C SER A 502 -17.02 -15.15 -9.56
N ASN A 503 -17.47 -13.91 -9.78
CA ASN A 503 -18.68 -13.61 -10.56
C ASN A 503 -18.39 -12.56 -11.65
N PRO A 504 -18.30 -12.95 -12.92
CA PRO A 504 -17.99 -12.03 -14.03
C PRO A 504 -19.08 -10.98 -14.27
N ASP A 505 -20.33 -11.23 -13.86
CA ASP A 505 -21.42 -10.28 -14.06
C ASP A 505 -21.32 -9.07 -13.13
N ILE A 506 -20.63 -9.19 -11.98
CA ILE A 506 -20.30 -8.03 -11.13
C ILE A 506 -19.35 -7.10 -11.89
N LEU A 507 -18.28 -7.64 -12.49
CA LEU A 507 -17.34 -6.86 -13.30
C LEU A 507 -18.02 -6.19 -14.49
N ARG A 508 -18.90 -6.94 -15.20
CA ARG A 508 -19.68 -6.40 -16.31
C ARG A 508 -20.62 -5.29 -15.86
N SER A 509 -21.28 -5.47 -14.72
CA SER A 509 -22.17 -4.44 -14.17
C SER A 509 -21.41 -3.18 -13.76
N ALA A 510 -20.23 -3.31 -13.15
CA ALA A 510 -19.36 -2.19 -12.83
C ALA A 510 -18.92 -1.41 -14.08
N ALA A 511 -18.50 -2.13 -15.13
CA ALA A 511 -18.16 -1.54 -16.42
C ALA A 511 -19.36 -0.81 -17.05
N ASN A 512 -20.57 -1.38 -16.97
CA ASN A 512 -21.80 -0.76 -17.47
C ASN A 512 -22.16 0.52 -16.72
N VAL A 513 -21.99 0.56 -15.39
CA VAL A 513 -22.19 1.79 -14.60
C VAL A 513 -21.21 2.88 -15.04
N ALA A 514 -19.91 2.55 -15.18
CA ALA A 514 -18.91 3.49 -15.64
C ALA A 514 -19.22 4.00 -17.07
N ALA A 515 -19.62 3.11 -17.98
CA ALA A 515 -20.01 3.50 -19.33
C ALA A 515 -21.25 4.43 -19.33
N ALA A 516 -22.28 4.14 -18.55
CA ALA A 516 -23.49 4.97 -18.46
C ALA A 516 -23.17 6.38 -17.90
N LEU A 517 -22.27 6.48 -16.93
CA LEU A 517 -21.80 7.77 -16.41
C LEU A 517 -21.03 8.55 -17.46
N LYS A 518 -20.17 7.87 -18.24
CA LYS A 518 -19.43 8.50 -19.33
C LYS A 518 -20.34 8.99 -20.45
N GLU A 519 -21.35 8.19 -20.83
CA GLU A 519 -22.40 8.58 -21.79
C GLU A 519 -23.12 9.89 -21.34
N SER A 520 -23.20 10.13 -20.03
CA SER A 520 -23.74 11.35 -19.43
C SER A 520 -22.70 12.48 -19.27
N ASN A 521 -21.55 12.39 -19.96
CA ASN A 521 -20.44 13.35 -19.92
C ASN A 521 -19.81 13.57 -18.52
N LYS A 522 -19.79 12.54 -17.67
CA LYS A 522 -19.05 12.55 -16.40
C LYS A 522 -17.59 12.17 -16.60
N ASP A 523 -16.69 12.81 -15.86
CA ASP A 523 -15.28 12.43 -15.76
C ASP A 523 -15.14 11.19 -14.87
N THR A 524 -15.50 10.03 -15.42
CA THR A 524 -15.67 8.77 -14.70
C THR A 524 -14.47 7.86 -14.88
N GLY A 525 -14.02 7.23 -13.78
CA GLY A 525 -13.02 6.17 -13.79
C GLY A 525 -13.56 4.82 -13.37
N VAL A 526 -12.83 3.76 -13.72
CA VAL A 526 -13.06 2.41 -13.24
C VAL A 526 -11.75 1.76 -12.78
N CYS A 527 -11.76 1.11 -11.61
CA CYS A 527 -10.67 0.27 -11.12
C CYS A 527 -11.16 -1.17 -11.00
N LEU A 528 -10.51 -2.10 -11.69
CA LEU A 528 -10.82 -3.51 -11.62
C LEU A 528 -9.65 -4.28 -11.01
N CYS A 529 -9.86 -4.86 -9.82
CA CYS A 529 -8.84 -5.59 -9.08
C CYS A 529 -8.69 -7.00 -9.65
N ALA A 530 -7.44 -7.40 -9.94
CA ALA A 530 -7.08 -8.76 -10.29
C ALA A 530 -6.47 -9.49 -9.09
N SER A 531 -6.48 -10.83 -9.10
CA SER A 531 -6.07 -11.65 -7.95
C SER A 531 -4.55 -11.66 -7.73
N GLU A 532 -3.76 -11.94 -8.78
CA GLU A 532 -2.33 -12.18 -8.67
C GLU A 532 -1.50 -11.08 -9.34
N CYS A 533 -0.22 -11.02 -9.01
CA CYS A 533 0.67 -9.92 -9.43
C CYS A 533 0.79 -9.73 -10.95
N ASN A 534 0.67 -10.80 -11.74
CA ASN A 534 0.74 -10.76 -13.20
C ASN A 534 -0.56 -11.19 -13.92
N SER A 535 -1.69 -11.27 -13.20
CA SER A 535 -2.97 -11.71 -13.78
C SER A 535 -3.34 -10.99 -15.06
N ILE A 536 -3.23 -9.66 -15.09
CA ILE A 536 -3.56 -8.85 -16.28
C ILE A 536 -2.56 -9.11 -17.41
N GLY A 537 -1.25 -9.18 -17.08
CA GLY A 537 -0.21 -9.46 -18.07
C GLY A 537 -0.38 -10.81 -18.75
N VAL A 538 -0.68 -11.86 -17.99
CA VAL A 538 -0.92 -13.21 -18.53
C VAL A 538 -2.24 -13.28 -19.32
N ALA A 539 -3.27 -12.54 -18.87
CA ALA A 539 -4.51 -12.42 -19.64
C ALA A 539 -4.31 -11.75 -21.00
N LEU A 540 -3.40 -10.79 -21.10
CA LEU A 540 -3.00 -10.16 -22.37
C LEU A 540 -2.18 -11.10 -23.28
N LEU A 541 -1.49 -12.09 -22.71
CA LEU A 541 -0.79 -13.15 -23.45
C LEU A 541 -1.71 -14.31 -23.84
N ASP A 542 -2.94 -14.34 -23.34
CA ASP A 542 -3.87 -15.45 -23.52
C ASP A 542 -4.25 -15.63 -25.00
N ASN A 543 -4.27 -16.89 -25.43
CA ASN A 543 -4.70 -17.34 -26.74
C ASN A 543 -6.03 -18.08 -26.69
N GLN A 544 -6.75 -17.99 -25.60
CA GLN A 544 -8.04 -18.62 -25.30
C GLN A 544 -8.01 -20.17 -25.16
N ASN A 545 -6.84 -20.78 -25.08
CA ASN A 545 -6.75 -22.21 -24.78
C ASN A 545 -7.12 -22.47 -23.32
N SER A 546 -8.07 -23.38 -23.08
CA SER A 546 -8.43 -23.77 -21.74
C SER A 546 -7.57 -24.93 -21.24
N LEU A 547 -7.25 -24.92 -19.95
CA LEU A 547 -6.52 -26.02 -19.30
C LEU A 547 -7.21 -27.38 -19.51
N PRO A 548 -8.55 -27.54 -19.35
CA PRO A 548 -9.24 -28.81 -19.65
C PRO A 548 -9.08 -29.25 -21.09
N ALA A 549 -9.16 -28.32 -22.07
CA ALA A 549 -9.03 -28.66 -23.49
C ALA A 549 -7.61 -29.14 -23.84
N LEU A 550 -6.57 -28.49 -23.31
CA LEU A 550 -5.18 -28.93 -23.51
C LEU A 550 -4.88 -30.29 -22.88
N LEU A 551 -5.38 -30.57 -21.68
CA LEU A 551 -5.20 -31.87 -21.05
C LEU A 551 -5.98 -32.98 -21.78
N ALA A 552 -7.16 -32.69 -22.31
CA ALA A 552 -7.96 -33.63 -23.12
C ALA A 552 -7.29 -34.03 -24.44
N SER A 553 -6.35 -33.22 -24.93
CA SER A 553 -5.57 -33.54 -26.15
C SER A 553 -4.52 -34.66 -25.97
N SER A 554 -4.44 -35.22 -24.77
CA SER A 554 -3.53 -36.32 -24.37
C SER A 554 -2.04 -36.01 -24.65
N PRO A 555 -1.48 -34.99 -24.03
CA PRO A 555 -0.08 -34.60 -24.22
C PRO A 555 0.89 -35.68 -23.65
N ASP A 556 2.03 -35.86 -24.30
CA ASP A 556 3.12 -36.72 -23.81
C ASP A 556 3.90 -36.06 -22.69
N THR A 557 4.08 -34.74 -22.80
CA THR A 557 4.84 -33.93 -21.82
C THR A 557 4.05 -32.67 -21.45
N VAL A 558 3.98 -32.40 -20.15
CA VAL A 558 3.39 -31.17 -19.59
C VAL A 558 4.46 -30.42 -18.82
N ILE A 559 4.60 -29.13 -19.10
CA ILE A 559 5.48 -28.20 -18.37
C ILE A 559 4.60 -27.22 -17.58
N VAL A 560 4.73 -27.25 -16.25
CA VAL A 560 3.98 -26.39 -15.33
C VAL A 560 4.91 -25.31 -14.77
N LEU A 561 4.52 -24.04 -14.86
CA LEU A 561 5.29 -22.91 -14.40
C LEU A 561 4.58 -22.25 -13.19
N GLU A 562 5.16 -22.37 -12.00
CA GLU A 562 4.72 -21.70 -10.75
C GLU A 562 3.19 -21.74 -10.53
N ASN A 563 2.55 -22.89 -10.77
CA ASN A 563 1.10 -23.03 -10.71
C ASN A 563 0.70 -24.22 -9.83
N ASP A 564 -0.18 -23.98 -8.87
CA ASP A 564 -0.77 -25.01 -8.01
C ASP A 564 -2.02 -25.62 -8.67
N LEU A 565 -1.80 -26.51 -9.61
CA LEU A 565 -2.87 -27.19 -10.35
C LEU A 565 -3.68 -28.13 -9.44
N ILE A 566 -3.13 -28.58 -8.31
CA ILE A 566 -3.84 -29.51 -7.42
C ILE A 566 -4.96 -28.78 -6.67
N SER A 567 -4.67 -27.58 -6.16
CA SER A 567 -5.68 -26.75 -5.47
C SER A 567 -6.69 -26.13 -6.42
N ALA A 568 -6.27 -25.81 -7.65
CA ALA A 568 -7.08 -25.08 -8.62
C ALA A 568 -7.98 -25.97 -9.50
N THR A 569 -7.79 -27.31 -9.53
CA THR A 569 -8.46 -28.18 -10.49
C THR A 569 -9.38 -29.22 -9.86
N THR A 570 -10.32 -29.73 -10.68
CA THR A 570 -11.22 -30.83 -10.30
C THR A 570 -10.48 -32.16 -10.19
N THR A 571 -11.04 -33.13 -9.46
CA THR A 571 -10.52 -34.49 -9.35
C THR A 571 -10.26 -35.15 -10.70
N VAL A 572 -11.07 -34.84 -11.72
CA VAL A 572 -10.90 -35.37 -13.09
C VAL A 572 -9.62 -34.83 -13.72
N LEU A 573 -9.36 -33.53 -13.62
CA LEU A 573 -8.13 -32.93 -14.16
C LEU A 573 -6.88 -33.40 -13.40
N GLN A 574 -6.98 -33.62 -12.09
CA GLN A 574 -5.90 -34.22 -11.30
C GLN A 574 -5.57 -35.64 -11.75
N GLN A 575 -6.59 -36.46 -12.06
CA GLN A 575 -6.39 -37.81 -12.62
C GLN A 575 -5.75 -37.78 -14.02
N GLN A 576 -6.14 -36.82 -14.86
CA GLN A 576 -5.50 -36.63 -16.17
C GLN A 576 -4.03 -36.25 -16.01
N LEU A 577 -3.69 -35.31 -15.13
CA LEU A 577 -2.31 -34.94 -14.82
C LEU A 577 -1.48 -36.14 -14.32
N ALA A 578 -2.05 -36.98 -13.45
CA ALA A 578 -1.39 -38.18 -12.93
C ALA A 578 -1.12 -39.24 -14.01
N SER A 579 -1.84 -39.22 -15.15
CA SER A 579 -1.66 -40.16 -16.26
C SER A 579 -0.63 -39.71 -17.29
N ILE A 580 -0.08 -38.50 -17.18
CA ILE A 580 0.88 -37.93 -18.14
C ILE A 580 2.22 -38.63 -18.00
N LYS A 581 2.81 -38.97 -19.15
CA LYS A 581 4.09 -39.70 -19.20
C LYS A 581 5.26 -38.87 -18.62
N ASN A 582 5.33 -37.59 -18.97
CA ASN A 582 6.39 -36.69 -18.51
C ASN A 582 5.77 -35.42 -17.93
N LEU A 583 6.03 -35.15 -16.65
CA LEU A 583 5.63 -33.93 -15.96
C LEU A 583 6.87 -33.14 -15.52
N VAL A 584 6.99 -31.92 -15.98
CA VAL A 584 8.05 -30.97 -15.60
C VAL A 584 7.42 -29.84 -14.80
N VAL A 585 7.89 -29.63 -13.58
CA VAL A 585 7.42 -28.54 -12.72
C VAL A 585 8.57 -27.57 -12.49
N ILE A 586 8.32 -26.30 -12.82
CA ILE A 586 9.25 -25.17 -12.61
C ILE A 586 8.63 -24.30 -11.54
N ASP A 587 9.07 -24.47 -10.31
CA ASP A 587 8.57 -23.72 -9.16
C ASP A 587 9.71 -23.49 -8.15
N HIS A 588 9.42 -22.68 -7.14
CA HIS A 588 10.35 -22.35 -6.06
C HIS A 588 9.86 -22.89 -4.68
N LEU A 589 8.66 -23.47 -4.58
CA LEU A 589 8.05 -24.03 -3.37
C LEU A 589 7.56 -25.47 -3.60
#